data_150db0301a35cbef381d6b4327156d07
#
_entry.id   150db0301a35cbef381d6b4327156d07
#
_cell.length_a   1.000
_cell.length_b   1.000
_cell.length_c   1.000
_cell.angle_alpha   90.00
_cell.angle_beta   90.00
_cell.angle_gamma   90.00
#
_symmetry.space_group_name_H-M   'P 1'
#
loop_
_entity.id
_entity.type
_entity.pdbx_description
1 polymer ?
#
loop_
_entity_poly.entity_id
_entity_poly.type
_entity_poly.pdbx_seq_one_letter_code
_entity_poly.pdbx_strand_id
1 'polypeptide(L)'
;MDGGALKLYEPAEFILKFLKDKLNIKKLDKRVAVFAVCSTKKLGVDNMLFDVARLCAKEVTVIASNCCGFAGDRGFTFPQLNTHGLRMLRSQVEGTLVDGTKTSPCVEGYATSRTCEIGLSRNSGITFKSILYLLDEASEPIQ
;
A
#
# COMPACT_ATOMS: atom_id res chain seq x y z
N MET A 1 1.93 -37.24 -1.82
CA MET A 1 2.87 -36.29 -1.21
C MET A 1 2.80 -34.98 -1.94
N ASP A 2 2.42 -33.95 -1.24
CA ASP A 2 2.41 -32.58 -1.77
C ASP A 2 3.63 -31.78 -1.31
N GLY A 3 4.60 -32.45 -0.67
CA GLY A 3 5.76 -31.80 -0.06
C GLY A 3 6.66 -31.01 -1.00
N GLY A 4 6.41 -31.08 -2.31
CA GLY A 4 7.11 -30.27 -3.29
C GLY A 4 6.31 -29.07 -3.77
N ALA A 5 5.06 -28.92 -3.34
CA ALA A 5 4.21 -27.82 -3.79
C ALA A 5 4.65 -26.50 -3.15
N LEU A 6 5.03 -25.56 -3.99
CA LEU A 6 5.38 -24.20 -3.56
C LEU A 6 4.10 -23.44 -3.26
N LYS A 7 3.98 -22.90 -2.05
CA LYS A 7 2.86 -22.08 -1.65
C LYS A 7 3.27 -20.61 -1.70
N LEU A 8 2.55 -19.83 -2.48
CA LEU A 8 2.80 -18.40 -2.65
C LEU A 8 1.83 -17.60 -1.81
N TYR A 9 2.33 -16.54 -1.17
CA TYR A 9 1.54 -15.62 -0.37
C TYR A 9 1.71 -14.20 -0.89
N GLU A 10 0.64 -13.44 -0.84
CA GLU A 10 0.72 -12.00 -0.99
C GLU A 10 1.40 -11.41 0.26
N PRO A 11 2.24 -10.34 0.13
CA PRO A 11 3.03 -9.84 1.26
C PRO A 11 2.22 -9.57 2.54
N ALA A 12 1.07 -8.90 2.43
CA ALA A 12 0.24 -8.61 3.59
C ALA A 12 -0.29 -9.88 4.26
N GLU A 13 -0.69 -10.85 3.47
CA GLU A 13 -1.14 -12.16 3.98
C GLU A 13 -0.01 -12.87 4.74
N PHE A 14 1.19 -12.87 4.18
CA PHE A 14 2.35 -13.49 4.82
C PHE A 14 2.68 -12.81 6.16
N ILE A 15 2.63 -11.48 6.19
CA ILE A 15 2.88 -10.71 7.41
C ILE A 15 1.88 -11.08 8.51
N LEU A 16 0.59 -11.08 8.20
CA LEU A 16 -0.45 -11.38 9.18
C LEU A 16 -0.42 -12.83 9.67
N LYS A 17 -0.10 -13.78 8.79
CA LYS A 17 -0.07 -15.19 9.14
C LYS A 17 1.19 -15.62 9.89
N PHE A 18 2.35 -15.09 9.52
CA PHE A 18 3.63 -15.62 9.98
C PHE A 18 4.51 -14.65 10.74
N LEU A 19 4.42 -13.36 10.48
CA LEU A 19 5.35 -12.37 11.05
C LEU A 19 4.77 -11.56 12.20
N LYS A 20 3.48 -11.32 12.20
CA LYS A 20 2.80 -10.45 13.19
C LYS A 20 3.15 -10.82 14.63
N ASP A 21 3.12 -12.11 14.97
CA ASP A 21 3.37 -12.59 16.32
C ASP A 21 4.86 -12.78 16.64
N LYS A 22 5.73 -12.64 15.64
CA LYS A 22 7.19 -12.76 15.77
C LYS A 22 7.90 -11.43 15.84
N LEU A 23 7.18 -10.35 15.70
CA LEU A 23 7.72 -8.99 15.71
C LEU A 23 7.04 -8.17 16.80
N ASN A 24 7.81 -7.30 17.43
CA ASN A 24 7.27 -6.30 18.33
C ASN A 24 6.92 -5.06 17.51
N ILE A 25 5.63 -4.88 17.21
CA ILE A 25 5.14 -3.80 16.35
C ILE A 25 4.64 -2.65 17.22
N LYS A 26 5.20 -1.46 17.00
CA LYS A 26 4.75 -0.21 17.63
C LYS A 26 4.25 0.73 16.55
N LYS A 27 3.05 1.25 16.73
CA LYS A 27 2.45 2.18 15.78
C LYS A 27 3.25 3.47 15.67
N LEU A 28 3.60 3.82 14.46
CA LEU A 28 4.26 5.08 14.15
C LEU A 28 3.26 6.22 14.24
N ASP A 29 3.68 7.35 14.79
CA ASP A 29 2.82 8.53 14.97
C ASP A 29 2.80 9.37 13.69
N LYS A 30 2.19 8.82 12.65
CA LYS A 30 2.04 9.51 11.37
C LYS A 30 0.83 8.97 10.62
N ARG A 31 0.35 9.76 9.64
CA ARG A 31 -0.67 9.32 8.69
C ARG A 31 0.00 8.81 7.42
N VAL A 32 -0.36 7.62 7.01
CA VAL A 32 0.16 7.00 5.79
C VAL A 32 -0.97 6.73 4.81
N ALA A 33 -0.67 6.81 3.51
CA ALA A 33 -1.57 6.40 2.45
C ALA A 33 -1.31 4.93 2.10
N VAL A 34 -2.36 4.17 1.81
CA VAL A 34 -2.25 2.78 1.38
C VAL A 34 -3.04 2.58 0.10
N PHE A 35 -2.40 1.98 -0.88
CA PHE A 35 -3.01 1.69 -2.17
C PHE A 35 -3.01 0.17 -2.40
N ALA A 36 -4.21 -0.41 -2.54
CA ALA A 36 -4.36 -1.81 -2.91
C ALA A 36 -4.25 -1.95 -4.43
N VAL A 37 -3.20 -2.65 -4.88
CA VAL A 37 -2.98 -2.89 -6.32
C VAL A 37 -4.00 -3.89 -6.87
N CYS A 38 -4.11 -3.96 -8.21
CA CYS A 38 -5.12 -4.79 -8.87
C CYS A 38 -5.03 -6.27 -8.47
N SER A 39 -3.81 -6.81 -8.40
CA SER A 39 -3.60 -8.21 -8.02
C SER A 39 -4.07 -8.48 -6.58
N THR A 40 -3.80 -7.58 -5.66
CA THR A 40 -4.25 -7.69 -4.26
C THR A 40 -5.77 -7.72 -4.19
N LYS A 41 -6.44 -6.84 -4.94
CA LYS A 41 -7.91 -6.80 -5.02
C LYS A 41 -8.48 -8.07 -5.64
N LYS A 42 -7.89 -8.57 -6.71
CA LYS A 42 -8.31 -9.80 -7.38
C LYS A 42 -8.19 -11.03 -6.48
N LEU A 43 -7.16 -11.07 -5.62
CA LEU A 43 -6.98 -12.13 -4.66
C LEU A 43 -7.89 -11.99 -3.43
N GLY A 44 -8.57 -10.87 -3.27
CA GLY A 44 -9.45 -10.62 -2.13
C GLY A 44 -8.71 -10.39 -0.82
N VAL A 45 -7.46 -9.96 -0.89
CA VAL A 45 -6.60 -9.76 0.31
C VAL A 45 -6.29 -8.27 0.58
N ASP A 46 -7.01 -7.35 -0.05
CA ASP A 46 -6.85 -5.92 0.15
C ASP A 46 -7.10 -5.50 1.61
N ASN A 47 -8.09 -6.09 2.28
CA ASN A 47 -8.32 -5.83 3.71
C ASN A 47 -7.13 -6.22 4.57
N MET A 48 -6.41 -7.28 4.22
CA MET A 48 -5.19 -7.68 4.93
C MET A 48 -4.09 -6.62 4.80
N LEU A 49 -3.96 -5.99 3.63
CA LEU A 49 -3.02 -4.89 3.43
C LEU A 49 -3.37 -3.69 4.33
N PHE A 50 -4.64 -3.34 4.41
CA PHE A 50 -5.10 -2.24 5.27
C PHE A 50 -4.87 -2.57 6.75
N ASP A 51 -5.09 -3.82 7.15
CA ASP A 51 -4.84 -4.28 8.52
C ASP A 51 -3.36 -4.19 8.90
N VAL A 52 -2.46 -4.57 8.00
CA VAL A 52 -1.01 -4.41 8.21
C VAL A 52 -0.66 -2.94 8.41
N ALA A 53 -1.19 -2.06 7.57
CA ALA A 53 -0.95 -0.62 7.70
C ALA A 53 -1.44 -0.08 9.05
N ARG A 54 -2.62 -0.53 9.50
CA ARG A 54 -3.20 -0.11 10.79
C ARG A 54 -2.42 -0.64 12.00
N LEU A 55 -1.73 -1.78 11.84
CA LEU A 55 -0.83 -2.26 12.88
C LEU A 55 0.42 -1.38 13.01
N CYS A 56 0.86 -0.76 11.92
CA CYS A 56 2.13 -0.05 11.84
C CYS A 56 2.02 1.47 11.98
N ALA A 57 0.85 2.06 11.71
CA ALA A 57 0.65 3.51 11.75
C ALA A 57 -0.64 3.85 12.50
N LYS A 58 -0.62 4.97 13.22
CA LYS A 58 -1.79 5.43 13.99
C LYS A 58 -2.93 5.87 13.09
N GLU A 59 -2.62 6.44 11.95
CA GLU A 59 -3.62 6.94 11.02
C GLU A 59 -3.34 6.43 9.60
N VAL A 60 -4.35 5.88 8.96
CA VAL A 60 -4.24 5.28 7.62
C VAL A 60 -5.32 5.87 6.72
N THR A 61 -4.92 6.38 5.56
CA THR A 61 -5.83 6.75 4.50
C THR A 61 -5.78 5.67 3.41
N VAL A 62 -6.89 4.97 3.23
CA VAL A 62 -7.04 4.01 2.14
C VAL A 62 -7.40 4.77 0.87
N ILE A 63 -6.54 4.70 -0.13
CA ILE A 63 -6.75 5.43 -1.38
C ILE A 63 -7.83 4.75 -2.21
N ALA A 64 -8.88 5.49 -2.53
CA ALA A 64 -9.96 5.04 -3.38
C ALA A 64 -9.56 5.24 -4.85
N SER A 65 -9.23 4.15 -5.53
CA SER A 65 -8.91 4.13 -6.95
C SER A 65 -9.05 2.69 -7.46
N ASN A 66 -9.39 2.57 -8.74
CA ASN A 66 -9.53 1.25 -9.36
C ASN A 66 -8.18 0.68 -9.82
N CYS A 67 -7.29 1.53 -10.34
CA CYS A 67 -6.01 1.09 -10.89
C CYS A 67 -5.01 2.24 -10.90
N CYS A 68 -3.71 1.90 -10.79
CA CYS A 68 -2.63 2.89 -10.95
C CYS A 68 -2.42 3.31 -12.42
N GLY A 69 -3.05 2.62 -13.37
CA GLY A 69 -2.93 2.91 -14.79
C GLY A 69 -1.64 2.44 -15.46
N PHE A 70 -0.77 1.73 -14.74
CA PHE A 70 0.49 1.24 -15.32
C PHE A 70 0.28 0.08 -16.27
N ALA A 71 -0.68 -0.81 -16.00
CA ALA A 71 -0.93 -2.00 -16.83
C ALA A 71 0.38 -2.76 -17.13
N GLY A 72 1.09 -3.16 -16.08
CA GLY A 72 2.44 -3.70 -16.20
C GLY A 72 3.46 -2.58 -16.45
N ASP A 73 4.06 -2.58 -17.63
CA ASP A 73 5.06 -1.57 -18.02
C ASP A 73 4.54 -0.48 -18.95
N ARG A 74 3.28 -0.58 -19.38
CA ARG A 74 2.70 0.37 -20.35
C ARG A 74 2.69 1.81 -19.86
N GLY A 75 2.60 2.02 -18.57
CA GLY A 75 2.65 3.36 -17.99
C GLY A 75 3.97 4.09 -18.22
N PHE A 76 5.05 3.39 -18.50
CA PHE A 76 6.31 4.01 -18.87
C PHE A 76 6.28 4.55 -20.32
N THR A 77 5.60 3.85 -21.23
CA THR A 77 5.45 4.26 -22.63
C THR A 77 4.32 5.27 -22.81
N PHE A 78 3.22 5.11 -22.06
CA PHE A 78 2.03 5.95 -22.12
C PHE A 78 1.72 6.55 -20.74
N PRO A 79 2.48 7.58 -20.30
CA PRO A 79 2.31 8.18 -18.96
C PRO A 79 0.90 8.71 -18.69
N GLN A 80 0.16 9.10 -19.74
CA GLN A 80 -1.21 9.59 -19.60
C GLN A 80 -2.17 8.54 -19.02
N LEU A 81 -1.92 7.25 -19.22
CA LEU A 81 -2.71 6.18 -18.61
C LEU A 81 -2.60 6.24 -17.08
N ASN A 82 -1.38 6.40 -16.60
CA ASN A 82 -1.08 6.51 -15.18
C ASN A 82 -1.67 7.79 -14.59
N THR A 83 -1.48 8.93 -15.25
CA THR A 83 -2.03 10.22 -14.82
C THR A 83 -3.55 10.18 -14.75
N HIS A 84 -4.21 9.60 -15.74
CA HIS A 84 -5.67 9.48 -15.75
C HIS A 84 -6.17 8.55 -14.64
N GLY A 85 -5.55 7.39 -14.48
CA GLY A 85 -5.93 6.41 -13.44
C GLY A 85 -5.80 6.98 -12.03
N LEU A 86 -4.83 7.86 -11.83
CA LEU A 86 -4.51 8.42 -10.50
C LEU A 86 -4.91 9.89 -10.35
N ARG A 87 -5.84 10.39 -11.16
CA ARG A 87 -6.25 11.81 -11.12
C ARG A 87 -6.79 12.28 -9.77
N MET A 88 -7.35 11.36 -8.97
CA MET A 88 -7.90 11.67 -7.65
C MET A 88 -6.93 11.38 -6.50
N LEU A 89 -5.72 10.91 -6.80
CA LEU A 89 -4.77 10.48 -5.79
C LEU A 89 -4.25 11.65 -4.95
N ARG A 90 -3.81 12.72 -5.60
CA ARG A 90 -3.17 13.84 -4.91
C ARG A 90 -4.09 14.47 -3.86
N SER A 91 -5.35 14.70 -4.20
CA SER A 91 -6.29 15.30 -3.24
C SER A 91 -6.51 14.41 -2.02
N GLN A 92 -6.57 13.09 -2.20
CA GLN A 92 -6.70 12.15 -1.10
C GLN A 92 -5.47 12.15 -0.19
N VAL A 93 -4.28 12.18 -0.78
CA VAL A 93 -3.01 12.26 -0.04
C VAL A 93 -2.90 13.57 0.72
N GLU A 94 -3.36 14.66 0.15
CA GLU A 94 -3.35 16.01 0.76
C GLU A 94 -4.45 16.21 1.81
N GLY A 95 -5.35 15.24 1.97
CA GLY A 95 -6.34 15.23 3.04
C GLY A 95 -7.78 15.49 2.62
N THR A 96 -8.09 15.47 1.34
CA THR A 96 -9.47 15.56 0.84
C THR A 96 -9.87 14.24 0.20
N LEU A 97 -10.68 13.46 0.90
CA LEU A 97 -11.14 12.16 0.43
C LEU A 97 -12.23 12.29 -0.64
N VAL A 98 -12.48 11.20 -1.38
CA VAL A 98 -13.46 11.22 -2.49
C VAL A 98 -14.89 11.52 -2.04
N ASP A 99 -15.24 11.22 -0.79
CA ASP A 99 -16.54 11.53 -0.19
C ASP A 99 -16.63 12.95 0.41
N GLY A 100 -15.57 13.75 0.27
CA GLY A 100 -15.49 15.11 0.82
C GLY A 100 -14.96 15.20 2.25
N THR A 101 -14.68 14.06 2.90
CA THR A 101 -14.11 14.04 4.25
C THR A 101 -12.73 14.68 4.26
N LYS A 102 -12.44 15.50 5.27
CA LYS A 102 -11.14 16.14 5.46
C LYS A 102 -10.33 15.40 6.51
N THR A 103 -9.05 15.19 6.21
CA THR A 103 -8.08 14.57 7.12
C THR A 103 -6.79 15.38 7.12
N SER A 104 -5.86 15.04 8.02
CA SER A 104 -4.48 15.53 7.89
C SER A 104 -3.82 14.92 6.65
N PRO A 105 -2.81 15.59 6.05
CA PRO A 105 -2.10 15.04 4.91
C PRO A 105 -1.32 13.76 5.26
N CYS A 106 -1.20 12.86 4.29
CA CYS A 106 -0.32 11.71 4.41
C CYS A 106 1.14 12.11 4.17
N VAL A 107 2.05 11.56 4.96
CA VAL A 107 3.49 11.86 4.82
C VAL A 107 4.21 10.86 3.92
N GLU A 108 3.71 9.63 3.85
CA GLU A 108 4.25 8.56 3.00
C GLU A 108 3.11 7.67 2.52
N GLY A 109 3.38 6.90 1.46
CA GLY A 109 2.44 5.92 0.93
C GLY A 109 3.06 4.54 0.79
N TYR A 110 2.20 3.52 0.78
CA TYR A 110 2.63 2.13 0.71
C TYR A 110 1.74 1.30 -0.22
N ALA A 111 2.37 0.39 -0.93
CA ALA A 111 1.71 -0.55 -1.84
C ALA A 111 2.51 -1.86 -1.88
N THR A 112 2.14 -2.78 -2.77
CA THR A 112 2.79 -4.09 -2.88
C THR A 112 3.35 -4.38 -4.26
N SER A 113 3.35 -3.41 -5.17
CA SER A 113 3.90 -3.56 -6.51
C SER A 113 4.81 -2.38 -6.86
N ARG A 114 6.01 -2.68 -7.29
CA ARG A 114 7.02 -1.65 -7.59
C ARG A 114 6.61 -0.70 -8.70
N THR A 115 6.02 -1.21 -9.77
CA THR A 115 5.54 -0.35 -10.87
C THR A 115 4.45 0.60 -10.40
N CYS A 116 3.52 0.10 -9.58
CA CYS A 116 2.47 0.94 -8.99
C CYS A 116 3.08 2.00 -8.06
N GLU A 117 4.07 1.63 -7.24
CA GLU A 117 4.75 2.58 -6.34
C GLU A 117 5.36 3.75 -7.12
N ILE A 118 5.98 3.48 -8.26
CA ILE A 118 6.57 4.52 -9.12
C ILE A 118 5.49 5.48 -9.62
N GLY A 119 4.39 4.96 -10.16
CA GLY A 119 3.29 5.77 -10.66
C GLY A 119 2.60 6.56 -9.56
N LEU A 120 2.39 5.95 -8.42
CA LEU A 120 1.80 6.59 -7.24
C LEU A 120 2.68 7.74 -6.74
N SER A 121 4.00 7.53 -6.68
CA SER A 121 4.95 8.57 -6.26
C SER A 121 4.95 9.76 -7.22
N ARG A 122 4.93 9.50 -8.52
CA ARG A 122 4.90 10.55 -9.55
C ARG A 122 3.64 11.41 -9.48
N ASN A 123 2.51 10.83 -9.15
CA ASN A 123 1.20 11.49 -9.22
C ASN A 123 0.70 12.03 -7.89
N SER A 124 1.32 11.69 -6.77
CA SER A 124 0.86 12.10 -5.43
C SER A 124 1.62 13.26 -4.82
N GLY A 125 2.89 13.41 -5.15
CA GLY A 125 3.79 14.35 -4.49
C GLY A 125 4.45 13.80 -3.22
N ILE A 126 4.15 12.56 -2.83
CA ILE A 126 4.82 11.86 -1.74
C ILE A 126 5.45 10.56 -2.25
N THR A 127 6.36 9.98 -1.49
CA THR A 127 7.00 8.73 -1.85
C THR A 127 6.11 7.55 -1.47
N PHE A 128 5.85 6.66 -2.42
CA PHE A 128 5.23 5.35 -2.19
C PHE A 128 6.30 4.27 -2.19
N LYS A 129 6.24 3.39 -1.20
CA LYS A 129 7.18 2.29 -1.00
C LYS A 129 6.44 0.98 -0.79
N SER A 130 7.18 -0.13 -0.76
CA SER A 130 6.61 -1.42 -0.35
C SER A 130 6.10 -1.36 1.09
N ILE A 131 5.00 -2.04 1.36
CA ILE A 131 4.45 -2.18 2.72
C ILE A 131 5.48 -2.80 3.68
N LEU A 132 6.44 -3.55 3.17
CA LEU A 132 7.51 -4.14 3.99
C LEU A 132 8.39 -3.09 4.65
N TYR A 133 8.60 -1.94 4.04
CA TYR A 133 9.32 -0.83 4.65
C TYR A 133 8.58 -0.25 5.85
N LEU A 134 7.25 -0.17 5.77
CA LEU A 134 6.44 0.29 6.89
C LEU A 134 6.53 -0.68 8.06
N LEU A 135 6.44 -1.97 7.78
CA LEU A 135 6.58 -3.00 8.81
C LEU A 135 7.97 -2.96 9.46
N ASP A 136 9.02 -2.83 8.65
CA ASP A 136 10.39 -2.73 9.16
C ASP A 136 10.58 -1.52 10.08
N GLU A 137 10.10 -0.35 9.67
CA GLU A 137 10.17 0.88 10.46
C GLU A 137 9.39 0.77 11.78
N ALA A 138 8.25 0.11 11.78
CA ALA A 138 7.35 0.01 12.93
C ALA A 138 7.68 -1.15 13.88
N SER A 139 8.59 -2.05 13.51
CA SER A 139 8.81 -3.29 14.23
C SER A 139 10.27 -3.49 14.66
N GLU A 140 10.41 -4.30 15.72
CA GLU A 140 11.71 -4.79 16.20
C GLU A 140 11.58 -6.30 16.42
N PRO A 141 12.68 -7.08 16.28
CA PRO A 141 12.65 -8.49 16.58
C PRO A 141 12.29 -8.73 18.05
N ILE A 142 11.53 -9.77 18.31
CA ILE A 142 11.28 -10.24 19.68
C ILE A 142 12.54 -10.96 20.15
N GLN A 143 13.09 -10.49 21.27
CA GLN A 143 14.24 -11.10 21.91
C GLN A 143 13.84 -12.20 22.87
#